data_3d30d95da82b9d573ed3ff675e3381b4
#
_entry.id   3d30d95da82b9d573ed3ff675e3381b4
#
_cell.length_a   1.000
_cell.length_b   1.000
_cell.length_c   1.000
_cell.angle_alpha   90.00
_cell.angle_beta   90.00
_cell.angle_gamma   90.00
#
_symmetry.space_group_name_H-M   'P 1'
#
loop_
_entity.id
_entity.type
_entity.pdbx_description
1 polymer ?
#
loop_
_entity_poly.entity_id
_entity_poly.type
_entity_poly.pdbx_seq_one_letter_code
_entity_poly.pdbx_strand_id
1 'polypeptide(L)'
;MKNYLKGINQRIGNIFVNIRTLEELERKTGYTVDEEGNILEYNKNLKKVENFIKNGEFAKAKKILKKMRKLHRMGYYELGKYYYFCEGNLSKAESNLYIAFENGIIKAGYYLGLLEEKSGNMNLARNWYVTSFNFSEQSIMKLFYIAIMEQNFWAIDGYFYYILQYGENAKNLYEFAKYYFWGKNFEKIKEIQDKLTNGSHILYLTKEILHNINCMLGDEKDKEYIKCTENAKTLELQKDFNAEFLYKKSAEYNEYGNVGLAKFYGKFAKSDKYEKLEKIFKNNFLKQIRSEAAYQLGKYNEYQNNLYDAINWYEISAKNENYKSFYKLSKLQNKKFPEKETTLQNDYFKYLKSSADLGYAQAMIEMALDPNLNSLESFEMAEKILGQNNVFELTQAISNEAKMIYFGNEIKEILEICYEENNFR
;
A
#
# COMPACT_ATOMS: atom_id res chain seq x y z
N MET A 1 -16.14 26.63 -12.15
CA MET A 1 -15.39 25.37 -11.95
C MET A 1 -14.02 25.39 -12.61
N LYS A 2 -13.84 25.63 -13.94
CA LYS A 2 -12.51 25.74 -14.60
C LYS A 2 -11.56 26.75 -13.94
N ASN A 3 -12.02 27.92 -13.53
CA ASN A 3 -11.18 28.94 -12.89
C ASN A 3 -10.80 28.58 -11.44
N TYR A 4 -11.63 27.82 -10.74
CA TYR A 4 -11.35 27.32 -9.38
C TYR A 4 -10.28 26.23 -9.42
N LEU A 5 -10.41 25.26 -10.35
CA LEU A 5 -9.41 24.21 -10.56
C LEU A 5 -8.07 24.76 -11.06
N LYS A 6 -8.09 25.80 -11.91
CA LYS A 6 -6.87 26.49 -12.36
C LYS A 6 -6.15 27.20 -11.21
N GLY A 7 -6.90 27.79 -10.29
CA GLY A 7 -6.37 28.41 -9.06
C GLY A 7 -5.75 27.39 -8.10
N ILE A 8 -6.34 26.20 -7.97
CA ILE A 8 -5.81 25.09 -7.17
C ILE A 8 -4.53 24.54 -7.81
N ASN A 9 -4.52 24.26 -9.11
CA ASN A 9 -3.34 23.76 -9.82
C ASN A 9 -2.16 24.74 -9.83
N GLN A 10 -2.43 26.05 -9.95
CA GLN A 10 -1.39 27.06 -9.86
C GLN A 10 -0.81 27.19 -8.42
N ARG A 11 -1.64 26.99 -7.40
CA ARG A 11 -1.18 26.96 -6.01
C ARG A 11 -0.36 25.68 -5.71
N ILE A 12 -0.73 24.55 -6.27
CA ILE A 12 -0.02 23.26 -6.08
C ILE A 12 1.34 23.28 -6.79
N GLY A 13 1.43 23.77 -8.03
CA GLY A 13 2.69 23.86 -8.77
C GLY A 13 3.75 24.73 -8.09
N ASN A 14 3.32 25.75 -7.33
CA ASN A 14 4.22 26.63 -6.57
C ASN A 14 4.59 26.08 -5.17
N ILE A 15 3.92 25.01 -4.70
CA ILE A 15 4.13 24.43 -3.37
C ILE A 15 5.41 23.57 -3.31
N PHE A 16 5.88 23.04 -4.44
CA PHE A 16 7.05 22.14 -4.46
C PHE A 16 8.41 22.86 -4.55
N VAL A 17 8.45 24.18 -4.68
CA VAL A 17 9.70 24.87 -5.04
C VAL A 17 10.44 25.51 -3.86
N ASN A 18 9.84 25.79 -2.69
CA ASN A 18 10.60 26.34 -1.56
C ASN A 18 9.89 26.12 -0.22
N ILE A 19 10.33 25.17 0.59
CA ILE A 19 10.01 25.11 2.02
C ILE A 19 10.97 26.08 2.72
N ARG A 20 10.49 27.22 3.14
CA ARG A 20 11.28 28.22 3.88
C ARG A 20 10.86 28.38 5.34
N THR A 21 9.73 27.77 5.75
CA THR A 21 9.23 27.93 7.12
C THR A 21 8.53 26.64 7.61
N LEU A 22 8.52 26.46 8.94
CA LEU A 22 7.79 25.37 9.61
C LEU A 22 6.29 25.38 9.25
N GLU A 23 5.67 26.56 9.13
CA GLU A 23 4.26 26.71 8.70
C GLU A 23 4.00 26.17 7.29
N GLU A 24 4.95 26.35 6.38
CA GLU A 24 4.86 25.75 5.03
C GLU A 24 4.96 24.24 5.06
N LEU A 25 5.80 23.70 5.93
CA LEU A 25 5.93 22.27 6.15
C LEU A 25 4.65 21.67 6.72
N GLU A 26 4.06 22.29 7.74
CA GLU A 26 2.76 21.92 8.31
C GLU A 26 1.67 21.90 7.25
N ARG A 27 1.59 22.94 6.44
CA ARG A 27 0.59 23.07 5.37
C ARG A 27 0.76 21.99 4.29
N LYS A 28 2.00 21.60 3.97
CA LYS A 28 2.31 20.58 2.95
C LYS A 28 2.07 19.16 3.46
N THR A 29 2.50 18.87 4.67
CA THR A 29 2.46 17.52 5.23
C THR A 29 1.16 17.22 5.95
N GLY A 30 0.43 18.25 6.38
CA GLY A 30 -0.72 18.12 7.26
C GLY A 30 -0.35 17.74 8.70
N TYR A 31 0.92 17.89 9.09
CA TYR A 31 1.40 17.70 10.46
C TYR A 31 1.71 19.03 11.10
N THR A 32 1.34 19.20 12.37
CA THR A 32 1.86 20.31 13.20
C THR A 32 3.29 19.99 13.55
N VAL A 33 4.19 20.88 13.19
CA VAL A 33 5.57 20.88 13.66
C VAL A 33 5.61 21.97 14.72
N ASP A 34 5.50 21.57 15.97
CA ASP A 34 5.80 22.49 17.05
C ASP A 34 7.29 22.38 17.42
N GLU A 35 7.76 23.32 18.23
CA GLU A 35 9.14 23.39 18.70
C GLU A 35 9.62 22.14 19.48
N GLU A 36 8.69 21.22 19.82
CA GLU A 36 8.94 19.99 20.58
C GLU A 36 8.85 18.69 19.75
N GLY A 37 8.55 18.77 18.45
CA GLY A 37 8.52 17.60 17.55
C GLY A 37 7.29 16.70 17.70
N ASN A 38 6.09 17.26 17.92
CA ASN A 38 4.81 16.55 18.08
C ASN A 38 4.44 15.61 16.93
N ILE A 39 5.11 15.70 15.79
CA ILE A 39 4.99 14.73 14.70
C ILE A 39 5.35 13.32 15.18
N LEU A 40 6.41 13.19 15.97
CA LEU A 40 6.83 11.91 16.55
C LEU A 40 5.74 11.31 17.45
N GLU A 41 5.09 12.14 18.26
CA GLU A 41 4.02 11.70 19.13
C GLU A 41 2.77 11.30 18.36
N TYR A 42 2.40 12.06 17.33
CA TYR A 42 1.26 11.73 16.47
C TYR A 42 1.40 10.32 15.87
N ASN A 43 2.55 9.97 15.28
CA ASN A 43 2.74 8.68 14.64
C ASN A 43 2.93 7.54 15.65
N LYS A 44 3.59 7.80 16.76
CA LYS A 44 3.63 6.84 17.87
C LYS A 44 2.22 6.50 18.35
N ASN A 45 1.34 7.49 18.38
CA ASN A 45 -0.06 7.31 18.73
C ASN A 45 -0.85 6.59 17.63
N LEU A 46 -0.60 6.93 16.35
CA LEU A 46 -1.24 6.26 15.21
C LEU A 46 -0.87 4.78 15.16
N LYS A 47 0.41 4.45 15.34
CA LYS A 47 0.88 3.05 15.42
C LYS A 47 0.24 2.28 16.59
N LYS A 48 0.07 2.93 17.76
CA LYS A 48 -0.68 2.32 18.88
C LYS A 48 -2.14 2.08 18.53
N VAL A 49 -2.78 3.03 17.85
CA VAL A 49 -4.17 2.91 17.39
C VAL A 49 -4.32 1.72 16.45
N GLU A 50 -3.44 1.57 15.47
CA GLU A 50 -3.47 0.42 14.55
C GLU A 50 -3.29 -0.92 15.28
N ASN A 51 -2.35 -0.98 16.22
CA ASN A 51 -2.16 -2.19 17.03
C ASN A 51 -3.40 -2.52 17.88
N PHE A 52 -4.04 -1.53 18.49
CA PHE A 52 -5.27 -1.75 19.24
C PHE A 52 -6.42 -2.20 18.34
N ILE A 53 -6.55 -1.65 17.14
CA ILE A 53 -7.55 -2.08 16.15
C ILE A 53 -7.29 -3.52 15.70
N LYS A 54 -6.03 -3.89 15.41
CA LYS A 54 -5.65 -5.26 15.04
C LYS A 54 -5.96 -6.27 16.13
N ASN A 55 -5.84 -5.86 17.40
CA ASN A 55 -6.12 -6.71 18.56
C ASN A 55 -7.60 -6.68 19.01
N GLY A 56 -8.47 -5.95 18.31
CA GLY A 56 -9.90 -5.81 18.67
C GLY A 56 -10.15 -4.87 19.87
N GLU A 57 -9.13 -4.13 20.31
CA GLU A 57 -9.20 -3.23 21.48
C GLU A 57 -9.73 -1.84 21.08
N PHE A 58 -10.89 -1.81 20.45
CA PHE A 58 -11.48 -0.60 19.84
C PHE A 58 -11.67 0.58 20.80
N ALA A 59 -12.02 0.31 22.07
CA ALA A 59 -12.19 1.36 23.07
C ALA A 59 -10.88 2.12 23.37
N LYS A 60 -9.75 1.40 23.42
CA LYS A 60 -8.43 2.00 23.63
C LYS A 60 -7.99 2.82 22.41
N ALA A 61 -8.18 2.29 21.20
CA ALA A 61 -7.93 3.00 19.95
C ALA A 61 -8.70 4.32 19.90
N LYS A 62 -10.00 4.28 20.15
CA LYS A 62 -10.87 5.45 20.19
C LYS A 62 -10.44 6.52 21.18
N LYS A 63 -10.00 6.11 22.39
CA LYS A 63 -9.52 7.04 23.42
C LYS A 63 -8.30 7.83 22.93
N ILE A 64 -7.37 7.15 22.25
CA ILE A 64 -6.18 7.81 21.68
C ILE A 64 -6.58 8.75 20.55
N LEU A 65 -7.40 8.28 19.58
CA LEU A 65 -7.87 9.10 18.46
C LEU A 65 -8.58 10.38 18.91
N LYS A 66 -9.40 10.28 19.98
CA LYS A 66 -10.04 11.48 20.58
C LYS A 66 -9.04 12.46 21.20
N LYS A 67 -7.88 12.00 21.67
CA LYS A 67 -6.79 12.90 22.11
C LYS A 67 -6.09 13.50 20.90
N MET A 68 -5.77 12.70 19.88
CA MET A 68 -5.09 13.13 18.68
C MET A 68 -5.84 14.26 17.95
N ARG A 69 -7.18 14.20 17.83
CA ARG A 69 -7.96 15.26 17.19
C ARG A 69 -7.89 16.62 17.91
N LYS A 70 -7.57 16.62 19.23
CA LYS A 70 -7.40 17.85 19.99
C LYS A 70 -6.01 18.46 19.80
N LEU A 71 -5.05 17.64 19.41
CA LEU A 71 -3.66 18.03 19.20
C LEU A 71 -3.40 18.43 17.75
N HIS A 72 -4.11 17.81 16.80
CA HIS A 72 -3.81 17.98 15.39
C HIS A 72 -5.02 17.74 14.48
N ARG A 73 -5.14 18.52 13.38
CA ARG A 73 -6.22 18.40 12.37
C ARG A 73 -6.32 17.01 11.73
N MET A 74 -5.19 16.31 11.55
CA MET A 74 -5.18 14.92 11.09
C MET A 74 -5.88 13.96 12.04
N GLY A 75 -5.96 14.28 13.33
CA GLY A 75 -6.70 13.47 14.30
C GLY A 75 -8.19 13.38 14.01
N TYR A 76 -8.79 14.43 13.41
CA TYR A 76 -10.17 14.36 12.92
C TYR A 76 -10.32 13.38 11.76
N TYR A 77 -9.38 13.40 10.81
CA TYR A 77 -9.35 12.47 9.68
C TYR A 77 -9.27 11.01 10.15
N GLU A 78 -8.33 10.70 11.03
CA GLU A 78 -8.16 9.33 11.55
C GLU A 78 -9.36 8.89 12.41
N LEU A 79 -9.93 9.78 13.21
CA LEU A 79 -11.13 9.48 14.00
C LEU A 79 -12.36 9.28 13.10
N GLY A 80 -12.48 10.04 12.02
CA GLY A 80 -13.52 9.85 11.00
C GLY A 80 -13.42 8.49 10.33
N LYS A 81 -12.21 8.07 9.91
CA LYS A 81 -11.95 6.71 9.39
C LYS A 81 -12.31 5.64 10.41
N TYR A 82 -11.91 5.81 11.66
CA TYR A 82 -12.25 4.88 12.72
C TYR A 82 -13.77 4.69 12.85
N TYR A 83 -14.55 5.79 12.89
CA TYR A 83 -16.01 5.69 12.94
C TYR A 83 -16.58 5.00 11.72
N TYR A 84 -15.99 5.21 10.54
CA TYR A 84 -16.43 4.59 9.29
C TYR A 84 -16.18 3.07 9.28
N PHE A 85 -14.95 2.64 9.60
CA PHE A 85 -14.53 1.24 9.44
C PHE A 85 -14.78 0.37 10.68
N CYS A 86 -14.63 0.92 11.88
CA CYS A 86 -14.64 0.13 13.11
C CYS A 86 -15.98 0.18 13.84
N GLU A 87 -16.67 1.32 13.83
CA GLU A 87 -17.95 1.46 14.53
C GLU A 87 -19.16 1.45 13.59
N GLY A 88 -18.97 1.64 12.30
CA GLY A 88 -20.06 1.79 11.34
C GLY A 88 -20.94 3.02 11.59
N ASN A 89 -20.48 3.98 12.41
CA ASN A 89 -21.21 5.17 12.77
C ASN A 89 -21.01 6.26 11.71
N LEU A 90 -21.83 6.21 10.65
CA LEU A 90 -21.67 7.07 9.48
C LEU A 90 -21.81 8.56 9.80
N SER A 91 -22.73 8.95 10.68
CA SER A 91 -22.91 10.36 11.06
C SER A 91 -21.70 10.94 11.80
N LYS A 92 -21.08 10.16 12.72
CA LYS A 92 -19.84 10.60 13.38
C LYS A 92 -18.66 10.58 12.44
N ALA A 93 -18.61 9.61 11.52
CA ALA A 93 -17.60 9.58 10.47
C ALA A 93 -17.67 10.83 9.63
N GLU A 94 -18.84 11.16 9.11
CA GLU A 94 -19.10 12.35 8.29
C GLU A 94 -18.67 13.62 9.01
N SER A 95 -19.17 13.85 10.22
CA SER A 95 -18.84 15.06 11.01
C SER A 95 -17.34 15.25 11.20
N ASN A 96 -16.60 14.19 11.53
CA ASN A 96 -15.16 14.29 11.74
C ASN A 96 -14.40 14.46 10.42
N LEU A 97 -14.79 13.75 9.35
CA LEU A 97 -14.18 13.88 8.02
C LEU A 97 -14.44 15.27 7.42
N TYR A 98 -15.63 15.82 7.63
CA TYR A 98 -15.96 17.18 7.19
C TYR A 98 -15.10 18.23 7.91
N ILE A 99 -14.95 18.13 9.23
CA ILE A 99 -14.04 19.00 10.00
C ILE A 99 -12.60 18.85 9.50
N ALA A 100 -12.14 17.62 9.21
CA ALA A 100 -10.81 17.40 8.66
C ALA A 100 -10.65 18.09 7.29
N PHE A 101 -11.65 17.97 6.42
CA PHE A 101 -11.67 18.61 5.10
C PHE A 101 -11.62 20.13 5.19
N GLU A 102 -12.47 20.75 6.01
CA GLU A 102 -12.48 22.18 6.28
C GLU A 102 -11.13 22.69 6.83
N ASN A 103 -10.42 21.85 7.57
CA ASN A 103 -9.07 22.15 8.07
C ASN A 103 -7.95 21.81 7.05
N GLY A 104 -8.29 21.66 5.76
CA GLY A 104 -7.33 21.48 4.68
C GLY A 104 -6.87 20.04 4.44
N ILE A 105 -7.46 19.04 5.09
CA ILE A 105 -7.17 17.62 4.80
C ILE A 105 -8.03 17.16 3.62
N ILE A 106 -7.69 17.63 2.43
CA ILE A 106 -8.50 17.45 1.20
C ILE A 106 -8.75 15.96 0.88
N LYS A 107 -7.82 15.06 1.22
CA LYS A 107 -8.01 13.60 1.06
C LYS A 107 -9.18 13.04 1.87
N ALA A 108 -9.72 13.77 2.85
CA ALA A 108 -10.95 13.39 3.56
C ALA A 108 -12.16 13.35 2.61
N GLY A 109 -12.13 14.10 1.51
CA GLY A 109 -13.16 14.08 0.47
C GLY A 109 -13.38 12.69 -0.12
N TYR A 110 -12.36 11.84 -0.23
CA TYR A 110 -12.53 10.45 -0.63
C TYR A 110 -13.52 9.69 0.28
N TYR A 111 -13.36 9.80 1.60
CA TYR A 111 -14.25 9.13 2.55
C TYR A 111 -15.64 9.77 2.64
N LEU A 112 -15.73 11.10 2.47
CA LEU A 112 -17.03 11.78 2.33
C LEU A 112 -17.75 11.28 1.08
N GLY A 113 -17.05 11.09 -0.03
CA GLY A 113 -17.60 10.46 -1.22
C GLY A 113 -18.09 9.02 -0.97
N LEU A 114 -17.35 8.22 -0.21
CA LEU A 114 -17.79 6.87 0.18
C LEU A 114 -19.05 6.88 1.06
N LEU A 115 -19.22 7.89 1.92
CA LEU A 115 -20.41 8.06 2.74
C LEU A 115 -21.64 8.39 1.88
N GLU A 116 -21.48 9.28 0.90
CA GLU A 116 -22.53 9.62 -0.05
C GLU A 116 -22.90 8.44 -0.96
N GLU A 117 -21.93 7.63 -1.41
CA GLU A 117 -22.22 6.37 -2.12
C GLU A 117 -23.11 5.44 -1.29
N LYS A 118 -22.79 5.27 0.00
CA LYS A 118 -23.59 4.44 0.92
C LYS A 118 -25.01 4.99 1.13
N SER A 119 -25.17 6.29 1.03
CA SER A 119 -26.46 6.97 1.13
C SER A 119 -27.23 7.00 -0.19
N GLY A 120 -26.64 6.47 -1.28
CA GLY A 120 -27.24 6.47 -2.63
C GLY A 120 -27.07 7.79 -3.39
N ASN A 121 -26.35 8.75 -2.86
CA ASN A 121 -26.18 10.10 -3.42
C ASN A 121 -24.98 10.15 -4.39
N MET A 122 -25.03 9.43 -5.50
CA MET A 122 -23.91 9.29 -6.44
C MET A 122 -23.39 10.63 -7.00
N ASN A 123 -24.27 11.63 -7.20
CA ASN A 123 -23.85 12.95 -7.68
C ASN A 123 -22.99 13.70 -6.63
N LEU A 124 -23.37 13.61 -5.35
CA LEU A 124 -22.56 14.21 -4.27
C LEU A 124 -21.28 13.43 -4.06
N ALA A 125 -21.32 12.11 -4.12
CA ALA A 125 -20.13 11.26 -4.06
C ALA A 125 -19.12 11.66 -5.13
N ARG A 126 -19.58 11.82 -6.38
CA ARG A 126 -18.73 12.30 -7.49
C ARG A 126 -18.10 13.66 -7.18
N ASN A 127 -18.86 14.62 -6.69
CA ASN A 127 -18.34 15.94 -6.36
C ASN A 127 -17.23 15.85 -5.33
N TRP A 128 -17.37 15.01 -4.30
CA TRP A 128 -16.34 14.77 -3.31
C TRP A 128 -15.09 14.13 -3.91
N TYR A 129 -15.25 13.15 -4.81
CA TYR A 129 -14.11 12.54 -5.50
C TYR A 129 -13.40 13.54 -6.42
N VAL A 130 -14.14 14.37 -7.16
CA VAL A 130 -13.56 15.44 -7.99
C VAL A 130 -12.81 16.47 -7.15
N THR A 131 -13.30 16.78 -5.96
CA THR A 131 -12.63 17.74 -5.06
C THR A 131 -11.31 17.17 -4.51
N SER A 132 -11.26 15.85 -4.27
CA SER A 132 -10.11 15.20 -3.64
C SER A 132 -9.17 14.48 -4.61
N PHE A 133 -9.42 14.49 -5.93
CA PHE A 133 -8.68 13.63 -6.86
C PHE A 133 -7.18 13.92 -6.91
N ASN A 134 -6.75 15.18 -6.81
CA ASN A 134 -5.33 15.57 -6.79
C ASN A 134 -4.57 15.13 -5.51
N PHE A 135 -5.30 14.69 -4.48
CA PHE A 135 -4.75 14.31 -3.17
C PHE A 135 -5.00 12.83 -2.82
N SER A 136 -5.73 12.12 -3.69
CA SER A 136 -6.13 10.74 -3.46
C SER A 136 -6.28 9.99 -4.77
N GLU A 137 -5.35 9.09 -5.08
CA GLU A 137 -5.48 8.19 -6.22
C GLU A 137 -6.74 7.32 -6.11
N GLN A 138 -7.21 7.00 -4.90
CA GLN A 138 -8.46 6.28 -4.69
C GLN A 138 -9.66 7.05 -5.23
N SER A 139 -9.65 8.40 -5.13
CA SER A 139 -10.69 9.24 -5.71
C SER A 139 -10.70 9.16 -7.23
N ILE A 140 -9.51 9.13 -7.85
CA ILE A 140 -9.38 8.95 -9.30
C ILE A 140 -9.94 7.59 -9.72
N MET A 141 -9.60 6.53 -8.99
CA MET A 141 -10.12 5.20 -9.27
C MET A 141 -11.64 5.12 -9.12
N LYS A 142 -12.23 5.82 -8.15
CA LYS A 142 -13.69 5.93 -8.03
C LYS A 142 -14.32 6.66 -9.22
N LEU A 143 -13.73 7.77 -9.64
CA LEU A 143 -14.17 8.52 -10.83
C LEU A 143 -14.03 7.69 -12.11
N PHE A 144 -12.96 6.90 -12.22
CA PHE A 144 -12.78 5.95 -13.33
C PHE A 144 -13.92 4.91 -13.38
N TYR A 145 -14.26 4.29 -12.25
CA TYR A 145 -15.39 3.32 -12.21
C TYR A 145 -16.73 3.98 -12.48
N ILE A 146 -16.98 5.21 -12.00
CA ILE A 146 -18.17 5.97 -12.33
C ILE A 146 -18.23 6.26 -13.83
N ALA A 147 -17.12 6.67 -14.43
CA ALA A 147 -17.03 6.93 -15.87
C ALA A 147 -17.28 5.67 -16.72
N ILE A 148 -16.84 4.48 -16.25
CA ILE A 148 -17.17 3.21 -16.91
C ILE A 148 -18.68 2.96 -16.88
N MET A 149 -19.32 3.12 -15.72
CA MET A 149 -20.79 2.92 -15.59
C MET A 149 -21.59 3.88 -16.48
N GLU A 150 -21.07 5.09 -16.68
CA GLU A 150 -21.70 6.12 -17.52
C GLU A 150 -21.29 6.03 -19.00
N GLN A 151 -20.42 5.09 -19.35
CA GLN A 151 -19.85 4.95 -20.69
C GLN A 151 -19.17 6.25 -21.18
N ASN A 152 -18.59 7.02 -20.25
CA ASN A 152 -17.91 8.27 -20.57
C ASN A 152 -16.44 8.01 -20.91
N PHE A 153 -16.19 7.63 -22.15
CA PHE A 153 -14.86 7.26 -22.65
C PHE A 153 -13.83 8.41 -22.54
N TRP A 154 -14.26 9.65 -22.73
CA TRP A 154 -13.38 10.82 -22.58
C TRP A 154 -12.88 11.01 -21.15
N ALA A 155 -13.74 10.78 -20.17
CA ALA A 155 -13.35 10.85 -18.76
C ALA A 155 -12.43 9.69 -18.41
N ILE A 156 -12.70 8.47 -18.89
CA ILE A 156 -11.85 7.29 -18.69
C ILE A 156 -10.44 7.55 -19.19
N ASP A 157 -10.29 8.06 -20.42
CA ASP A 157 -9.00 8.39 -21.00
C ASP A 157 -8.30 9.52 -20.25
N GLY A 158 -9.04 10.52 -19.79
CA GLY A 158 -8.48 11.60 -18.97
C GLY A 158 -7.90 11.08 -17.64
N TYR A 159 -8.62 10.19 -16.93
CA TYR A 159 -8.13 9.56 -15.70
C TYR A 159 -6.95 8.62 -15.97
N PHE A 160 -6.99 7.88 -17.06
CA PHE A 160 -5.88 7.03 -17.50
C PHE A 160 -4.58 7.84 -17.67
N TYR A 161 -4.61 8.90 -18.49
CA TYR A 161 -3.42 9.72 -18.70
C TYR A 161 -2.94 10.42 -17.43
N TYR A 162 -3.86 10.81 -16.55
CA TYR A 162 -3.46 11.36 -15.26
C TYR A 162 -2.71 10.32 -14.40
N ILE A 163 -3.24 9.10 -14.28
CA ILE A 163 -2.58 8.01 -13.54
C ILE A 163 -1.30 7.56 -14.25
N LEU A 164 -1.28 7.54 -15.58
CA LEU A 164 -0.08 7.21 -16.34
C LEU A 164 1.05 8.22 -16.07
N GLN A 165 0.73 9.50 -15.96
CA GLN A 165 1.72 10.56 -15.76
C GLN A 165 2.12 10.72 -14.28
N TYR A 166 1.16 10.78 -13.38
CA TYR A 166 1.36 11.16 -11.98
C TYR A 166 1.10 10.03 -10.98
N GLY A 167 0.49 8.95 -11.41
CA GLY A 167 0.17 7.82 -10.54
C GLY A 167 1.41 7.06 -10.10
N GLU A 168 1.41 6.69 -8.83
CA GLU A 168 2.51 6.02 -8.17
C GLU A 168 2.22 4.54 -7.93
N ASN A 169 0.98 4.09 -8.12
CA ASN A 169 0.56 2.75 -7.78
C ASN A 169 0.40 1.85 -9.00
N ALA A 170 1.32 0.90 -9.18
CA ALA A 170 1.27 -0.08 -10.26
C ALA A 170 -0.05 -0.87 -10.32
N LYS A 171 -0.73 -1.07 -9.16
CA LYS A 171 -2.05 -1.71 -9.11
C LYS A 171 -3.11 -0.89 -9.83
N ASN A 172 -3.08 0.44 -9.71
CA ASN A 172 -4.02 1.32 -10.41
C ASN A 172 -3.81 1.24 -11.92
N LEU A 173 -2.56 1.22 -12.37
CA LEU A 173 -2.24 1.00 -13.79
C LEU A 173 -2.73 -0.36 -14.28
N TYR A 174 -2.65 -1.40 -13.45
CA TYR A 174 -3.18 -2.71 -13.79
C TYR A 174 -4.71 -2.74 -13.92
N GLU A 175 -5.45 -1.95 -13.11
CA GLU A 175 -6.91 -1.80 -13.28
C GLU A 175 -7.27 -1.18 -14.63
N PHE A 176 -6.52 -0.16 -15.09
CA PHE A 176 -6.67 0.38 -16.43
C PHE A 176 -6.28 -0.63 -17.52
N ALA A 177 -5.21 -1.41 -17.31
CA ALA A 177 -4.82 -2.46 -18.24
C ALA A 177 -5.93 -3.50 -18.41
N LYS A 178 -6.60 -3.91 -17.33
CA LYS A 178 -7.76 -4.81 -17.40
C LYS A 178 -8.91 -4.20 -18.21
N TYR A 179 -9.25 -2.95 -17.96
CA TYR A 179 -10.29 -2.26 -18.72
C TYR A 179 -10.00 -2.25 -20.22
N TYR A 180 -8.79 -1.85 -20.61
CA TYR A 180 -8.38 -1.81 -22.02
C TYR A 180 -8.23 -3.22 -22.62
N PHE A 181 -7.88 -4.23 -21.83
CA PHE A 181 -7.84 -5.62 -22.27
C PHE A 181 -9.22 -6.14 -22.71
N TRP A 182 -10.25 -5.88 -21.89
CA TRP A 182 -11.62 -6.23 -22.24
C TRP A 182 -12.14 -5.39 -23.42
N GLY A 183 -11.71 -4.15 -23.54
CA GLY A 183 -12.00 -3.26 -24.69
C GLY A 183 -11.14 -3.52 -25.92
N LYS A 184 -10.20 -4.48 -25.87
CA LYS A 184 -9.25 -4.82 -26.95
C LYS A 184 -8.39 -3.64 -27.42
N ASN A 185 -8.12 -2.66 -26.55
CA ASN A 185 -7.22 -1.54 -26.83
C ASN A 185 -5.80 -1.88 -26.35
N PHE A 186 -5.07 -2.63 -27.16
CA PHE A 186 -3.74 -3.12 -26.83
C PHE A 186 -2.66 -2.03 -26.88
N GLU A 187 -2.88 -0.93 -27.57
CA GLU A 187 -1.94 0.22 -27.60
C GLU A 187 -1.81 0.83 -26.21
N LYS A 188 -2.93 1.09 -25.54
CA LYS A 188 -2.91 1.65 -24.18
C LYS A 188 -2.32 0.68 -23.15
N ILE A 189 -2.50 -0.63 -23.33
CA ILE A 189 -1.85 -1.64 -22.49
C ILE A 189 -0.32 -1.57 -22.68
N LYS A 190 0.15 -1.33 -23.90
CA LYS A 190 1.57 -1.16 -24.17
C LYS A 190 2.15 0.10 -23.53
N GLU A 191 1.43 1.22 -23.52
CA GLU A 191 1.83 2.43 -22.79
C GLU A 191 2.04 2.14 -21.28
N ILE A 192 1.14 1.33 -20.68
CA ILE A 192 1.29 0.89 -19.29
C ILE A 192 2.52 0.00 -19.10
N GLN A 193 2.72 -0.96 -20.02
CA GLN A 193 3.90 -1.83 -20.02
C GLN A 193 5.20 -0.99 -20.05
N ASP A 194 5.28 -0.03 -20.97
CA ASP A 194 6.44 0.84 -21.13
C ASP A 194 6.70 1.67 -19.85
N LYS A 195 5.68 2.24 -19.23
CA LYS A 195 5.82 2.96 -17.96
C LYS A 195 6.37 2.06 -16.85
N LEU A 196 5.82 0.85 -16.69
CA LEU A 196 6.24 -0.07 -15.64
C LEU A 196 7.63 -0.65 -15.88
N THR A 197 8.04 -0.81 -17.14
CA THR A 197 9.35 -1.35 -17.52
C THR A 197 10.46 -0.32 -17.35
N ASN A 198 10.18 0.95 -17.64
CA ASN A 198 11.16 2.05 -17.55
C ASN A 198 11.36 2.55 -16.11
N GLY A 199 10.60 2.05 -15.14
CA GLY A 199 10.81 2.35 -13.72
C GLY A 199 12.13 1.77 -13.22
N SER A 200 12.85 2.52 -12.39
CA SER A 200 14.23 2.23 -11.98
C SER A 200 14.44 0.94 -11.16
N HIS A 201 13.38 0.34 -10.63
CA HIS A 201 13.45 -0.92 -9.88
C HIS A 201 12.20 -1.79 -10.10
N ILE A 202 12.37 -2.92 -10.77
CA ILE A 202 11.31 -3.92 -10.95
C ILE A 202 11.23 -4.80 -9.69
N LEU A 203 10.32 -4.48 -8.80
CA LEU A 203 10.08 -5.24 -7.58
C LEU A 203 9.16 -6.46 -7.83
N TYR A 204 9.07 -7.37 -6.87
CA TYR A 204 8.35 -8.63 -7.02
C TYR A 204 6.88 -8.46 -7.48
N LEU A 205 6.11 -7.56 -6.86
CA LEU A 205 4.72 -7.31 -7.28
C LEU A 205 4.63 -6.71 -8.68
N THR A 206 5.54 -5.82 -9.02
CA THR A 206 5.62 -5.23 -10.37
C THR A 206 5.96 -6.31 -11.40
N LYS A 207 6.80 -7.30 -11.05
CA LYS A 207 7.07 -8.47 -11.91
C LYS A 207 5.80 -9.28 -12.16
N GLU A 208 4.95 -9.52 -11.14
CA GLU A 208 3.66 -10.21 -11.30
C GLU A 208 2.71 -9.40 -12.19
N ILE A 209 2.60 -8.10 -11.98
CA ILE A 209 1.79 -7.21 -12.79
C ILE A 209 2.29 -7.18 -14.24
N LEU A 210 3.60 -7.02 -14.46
CA LEU A 210 4.21 -7.03 -15.79
C LEU A 210 4.01 -8.38 -16.50
N HIS A 211 4.13 -9.50 -15.78
CA HIS A 211 3.81 -10.81 -16.36
C HIS A 211 2.37 -10.85 -16.88
N ASN A 212 1.41 -10.40 -16.07
CA ASN A 212 0.01 -10.37 -16.50
C ASN A 212 -0.23 -9.42 -17.67
N ILE A 213 0.43 -8.26 -17.69
CA ILE A 213 0.35 -7.31 -18.82
C ILE A 213 0.96 -7.93 -20.08
N ASN A 214 2.08 -8.62 -19.97
CA ASN A 214 2.68 -9.35 -21.08
C ASN A 214 1.72 -10.44 -21.61
N CYS A 215 1.03 -11.15 -20.75
CA CYS A 215 0.01 -12.12 -21.14
C CYS A 215 -1.21 -11.47 -21.81
N MET A 216 -1.61 -10.25 -21.39
CA MET A 216 -2.67 -9.50 -22.08
C MET A 216 -2.29 -9.14 -23.52
N LEU A 217 -0.99 -8.92 -23.78
CA LEU A 217 -0.43 -8.62 -25.10
C LEU A 217 0.00 -9.87 -25.86
N GLY A 218 0.02 -11.04 -25.21
CA GLY A 218 0.46 -12.31 -25.74
C GLY A 218 -0.54 -13.01 -26.66
N ASP A 219 -0.37 -14.31 -26.80
CA ASP A 219 -1.23 -15.18 -27.63
C ASP A 219 -2.61 -15.44 -26.99
N GLU A 220 -3.45 -16.23 -27.66
CA GLU A 220 -4.81 -16.51 -27.16
C GLU A 220 -4.80 -17.36 -25.86
N LYS A 221 -3.78 -18.23 -25.65
CA LYS A 221 -3.68 -18.98 -24.41
C LYS A 221 -3.35 -18.06 -23.23
N ASP A 222 -2.42 -17.14 -23.40
CA ASP A 222 -2.08 -16.14 -22.40
C ASP A 222 -3.28 -15.24 -22.07
N LYS A 223 -4.06 -14.85 -23.09
CA LYS A 223 -5.29 -14.08 -22.86
C LYS A 223 -6.36 -14.88 -22.11
N GLU A 224 -6.52 -16.18 -22.42
CA GLU A 224 -7.45 -17.03 -21.66
C GLU A 224 -6.98 -17.27 -20.21
N TYR A 225 -5.67 -17.36 -19.97
CA TYR A 225 -5.11 -17.37 -18.62
C TYR A 225 -5.57 -16.12 -17.83
N ILE A 226 -5.43 -14.92 -18.40
CA ILE A 226 -5.85 -13.66 -17.75
C ILE A 226 -7.35 -13.68 -17.47
N LYS A 227 -8.19 -14.04 -18.44
CA LYS A 227 -9.64 -14.10 -18.27
C LYS A 227 -10.04 -15.04 -17.12
N CYS A 228 -9.49 -16.24 -17.09
CA CYS A 228 -9.77 -17.20 -16.03
C CYS A 228 -9.29 -16.70 -14.67
N THR A 229 -8.11 -16.09 -14.59
CA THR A 229 -7.53 -15.58 -13.35
C THR A 229 -8.35 -14.41 -12.78
N GLU A 230 -8.76 -13.44 -13.60
CA GLU A 230 -9.55 -12.29 -13.14
C GLU A 230 -10.96 -12.70 -12.72
N ASN A 231 -11.60 -13.62 -13.45
CA ASN A 231 -12.90 -14.18 -13.06
C ASN A 231 -12.77 -14.96 -11.74
N ALA A 232 -11.70 -15.76 -11.54
CA ALA A 232 -11.45 -16.46 -10.29
C ALA A 232 -11.31 -15.49 -9.10
N LYS A 233 -10.58 -14.39 -9.27
CA LYS A 233 -10.46 -13.34 -8.24
C LYS A 233 -11.81 -12.71 -7.88
N THR A 234 -12.68 -12.50 -8.87
CA THR A 234 -14.03 -11.96 -8.64
C THR A 234 -14.87 -12.92 -7.80
N LEU A 235 -14.86 -14.21 -8.14
CA LEU A 235 -15.55 -15.25 -7.36
C LEU A 235 -14.96 -15.40 -5.95
N GLU A 236 -13.64 -15.29 -5.83
CA GLU A 236 -12.95 -15.33 -4.53
C GLU A 236 -13.43 -14.21 -3.59
N LEU A 237 -13.63 -13.00 -4.11
CA LEU A 237 -14.17 -11.87 -3.33
C LEU A 237 -15.60 -12.14 -2.86
N GLN A 238 -16.38 -12.88 -3.63
CA GLN A 238 -17.75 -13.33 -3.29
C GLN A 238 -17.75 -14.56 -2.38
N LYS A 239 -16.57 -15.09 -2.01
CA LYS A 239 -16.39 -16.35 -1.27
C LYS A 239 -16.98 -17.55 -1.99
N ASP A 240 -17.07 -17.51 -3.32
CA ASP A 240 -17.54 -18.61 -4.15
C ASP A 240 -16.38 -19.58 -4.43
N PHE A 241 -16.57 -20.84 -4.03
CA PHE A 241 -15.57 -21.89 -4.21
C PHE A 241 -15.36 -22.32 -5.67
N ASN A 242 -16.22 -21.93 -6.60
CA ASN A 242 -16.00 -22.06 -8.04
C ASN A 242 -14.73 -21.31 -8.50
N ALA A 243 -14.21 -20.37 -7.70
CA ALA A 243 -12.90 -19.76 -7.91
C ALA A 243 -11.79 -20.80 -8.05
N GLU A 244 -11.82 -21.91 -7.29
CA GLU A 244 -10.84 -22.99 -7.40
C GLU A 244 -10.81 -23.59 -8.81
N PHE A 245 -11.97 -23.85 -9.40
CA PHE A 245 -12.08 -24.38 -10.75
C PHE A 245 -11.45 -23.45 -11.79
N LEU A 246 -11.73 -22.15 -11.68
CA LEU A 246 -11.18 -21.16 -12.61
C LEU A 246 -9.66 -20.96 -12.43
N TYR A 247 -9.14 -21.03 -11.20
CA TYR A 247 -7.69 -21.01 -11.01
C TYR A 247 -7.01 -22.25 -11.58
N LYS A 248 -7.61 -23.43 -11.46
CA LYS A 248 -7.11 -24.68 -12.11
C LYS A 248 -7.10 -24.52 -13.62
N LYS A 249 -8.19 -24.04 -14.20
CA LYS A 249 -8.30 -23.79 -15.63
C LYS A 249 -7.28 -22.74 -16.11
N SER A 250 -7.07 -21.68 -15.34
CA SER A 250 -6.04 -20.69 -15.58
C SER A 250 -4.64 -21.32 -15.65
N ALA A 251 -4.34 -22.27 -14.74
CA ALA A 251 -3.07 -22.98 -14.70
C ALA A 251 -2.86 -23.96 -15.89
N GLU A 252 -3.93 -24.40 -16.55
CA GLU A 252 -3.86 -25.18 -17.79
C GLU A 252 -3.43 -24.33 -18.98
N TYR A 253 -3.81 -23.07 -19.01
CA TYR A 253 -3.42 -22.13 -20.06
C TYR A 253 -2.01 -21.59 -19.86
N ASN A 254 -1.67 -21.20 -18.64
CA ASN A 254 -0.35 -20.71 -18.26
C ASN A 254 -0.04 -21.16 -16.82
N GLU A 255 1.11 -21.80 -16.61
CA GLU A 255 1.50 -22.37 -15.31
C GLU A 255 1.49 -21.33 -14.17
N TYR A 256 1.60 -20.02 -14.48
CA TYR A 256 1.47 -18.93 -13.51
C TYR A 256 0.10 -18.89 -12.80
N GLY A 257 -0.94 -19.50 -13.35
CA GLY A 257 -2.23 -19.72 -12.70
C GLY A 257 -2.11 -20.46 -11.36
N ASN A 258 -1.05 -21.28 -11.19
CA ASN A 258 -0.75 -21.96 -9.93
C ASN A 258 -0.36 -20.99 -8.80
N VAL A 259 0.10 -19.77 -9.08
CA VAL A 259 0.31 -18.72 -8.07
C VAL A 259 -1.02 -18.31 -7.44
N GLY A 260 -2.04 -18.07 -8.26
CA GLY A 260 -3.40 -17.78 -7.81
C GLY A 260 -3.99 -18.93 -7.01
N LEU A 261 -3.80 -20.17 -7.50
CA LEU A 261 -4.27 -21.37 -6.83
C LEU A 261 -3.60 -21.57 -5.45
N ALA A 262 -2.29 -21.33 -5.33
CA ALA A 262 -1.58 -21.42 -4.05
C ALA A 262 -2.09 -20.34 -3.05
N LYS A 263 -2.31 -19.11 -3.50
CA LYS A 263 -2.92 -18.04 -2.70
C LYS A 263 -4.32 -18.43 -2.23
N PHE A 264 -5.14 -18.97 -3.13
CA PHE A 264 -6.50 -19.43 -2.81
C PHE A 264 -6.49 -20.54 -1.76
N TYR A 265 -5.67 -21.60 -1.93
CA TYR A 265 -5.55 -22.66 -0.93
C TYR A 265 -5.00 -22.14 0.39
N GLY A 266 -4.02 -21.23 0.36
CA GLY A 266 -3.49 -20.57 1.54
C GLY A 266 -4.56 -19.84 2.36
N LYS A 267 -5.63 -19.40 1.73
CA LYS A 267 -6.72 -18.62 2.33
C LYS A 267 -7.92 -19.46 2.75
N PHE A 268 -8.36 -20.40 1.90
CA PHE A 268 -9.65 -21.07 2.02
C PHE A 268 -9.59 -22.58 2.27
N ALA A 269 -8.53 -23.30 1.86
CA ALA A 269 -8.46 -24.74 2.07
C ALA A 269 -8.40 -25.09 3.57
N LYS A 270 -9.08 -26.17 3.96
CA LYS A 270 -9.22 -26.60 5.35
C LYS A 270 -8.23 -27.74 5.67
N SER A 271 -8.73 -28.98 5.76
CA SER A 271 -7.96 -30.14 6.19
C SER A 271 -6.88 -30.60 5.19
N ASP A 272 -7.12 -30.39 3.90
CA ASP A 272 -6.25 -30.80 2.79
C ASP A 272 -5.30 -29.70 2.30
N LYS A 273 -5.24 -28.58 3.04
CA LYS A 273 -4.45 -27.40 2.69
C LYS A 273 -2.97 -27.71 2.46
N TYR A 274 -2.38 -28.48 3.36
CA TYR A 274 -0.96 -28.81 3.30
C TYR A 274 -0.65 -29.63 2.04
N GLU A 275 -1.40 -30.69 1.77
CA GLU A 275 -1.21 -31.57 0.63
C GLU A 275 -1.37 -30.84 -0.71
N LYS A 276 -2.38 -29.98 -0.82
CA LYS A 276 -2.63 -29.18 -2.02
C LYS A 276 -1.47 -28.21 -2.30
N LEU A 277 -0.98 -27.54 -1.28
CA LEU A 277 0.14 -26.61 -1.41
C LEU A 277 1.46 -27.33 -1.70
N GLU A 278 1.70 -28.46 -1.04
CA GLU A 278 2.88 -29.29 -1.28
C GLU A 278 2.89 -29.85 -2.71
N LYS A 279 1.73 -30.28 -3.23
CA LYS A 279 1.57 -30.70 -4.63
C LYS A 279 1.92 -29.58 -5.61
N ILE A 280 1.45 -28.36 -5.37
CA ILE A 280 1.82 -27.21 -6.22
C ILE A 280 3.32 -26.97 -6.14
N PHE A 281 3.93 -27.00 -4.94
CA PHE A 281 5.35 -26.80 -4.77
C PHE A 281 6.20 -27.85 -5.50
N LYS A 282 5.82 -29.13 -5.42
CA LYS A 282 6.56 -30.24 -6.02
C LYS A 282 6.42 -30.29 -7.54
N ASN A 283 5.24 -29.95 -8.07
CA ASN A 283 4.93 -30.15 -9.49
C ASN A 283 5.27 -28.94 -10.38
N ASN A 284 5.76 -27.85 -9.80
CA ASN A 284 6.10 -26.64 -10.56
C ASN A 284 7.58 -26.30 -10.43
N PHE A 285 8.18 -25.84 -11.52
CA PHE A 285 9.59 -25.46 -11.58
C PHE A 285 9.81 -23.94 -11.52
N LEU A 286 8.79 -23.14 -11.86
CA LEU A 286 8.88 -21.68 -11.79
C LEU A 286 9.10 -21.21 -10.36
N LYS A 287 10.13 -20.38 -10.17
CA LYS A 287 10.53 -19.85 -8.86
C LYS A 287 9.38 -19.16 -8.14
N GLN A 288 8.56 -18.40 -8.86
CA GLN A 288 7.44 -17.63 -8.31
C GLN A 288 6.34 -18.55 -7.75
N ILE A 289 6.01 -19.63 -8.46
CA ILE A 289 4.99 -20.60 -8.03
C ILE A 289 5.48 -21.32 -6.78
N ARG A 290 6.70 -21.84 -6.81
CA ARG A 290 7.32 -22.52 -5.67
C ARG A 290 7.45 -21.60 -4.48
N SER A 291 7.84 -20.36 -4.71
CA SER A 291 7.97 -19.35 -3.69
C SER A 291 6.64 -19.07 -2.97
N GLU A 292 5.56 -18.86 -3.72
CA GLU A 292 4.24 -18.61 -3.14
C GLU A 292 3.72 -19.84 -2.38
N ALA A 293 3.83 -21.04 -2.97
CA ALA A 293 3.40 -22.28 -2.31
C ALA A 293 4.17 -22.51 -0.99
N ALA A 294 5.50 -22.33 -1.00
CA ALA A 294 6.34 -22.45 0.19
C ALA A 294 5.99 -21.38 1.25
N TYR A 295 5.71 -20.15 0.85
CA TYR A 295 5.24 -19.11 1.77
C TYR A 295 3.93 -19.51 2.47
N GLN A 296 2.97 -20.04 1.72
CA GLN A 296 1.70 -20.49 2.31
C GLN A 296 1.86 -21.73 3.20
N LEU A 297 2.79 -22.64 2.87
CA LEU A 297 3.17 -23.77 3.74
C LEU A 297 3.83 -23.28 5.04
N GLY A 298 4.70 -22.28 4.96
CA GLY A 298 5.29 -21.63 6.13
C GLY A 298 4.23 -21.03 7.04
N LYS A 299 3.25 -20.31 6.47
CA LYS A 299 2.11 -19.77 7.22
C LYS A 299 1.26 -20.85 7.88
N TYR A 300 1.03 -21.96 7.18
CA TYR A 300 0.30 -23.09 7.74
C TYR A 300 1.02 -23.68 8.95
N ASN A 301 2.32 -23.93 8.86
CA ASN A 301 3.11 -24.45 9.98
C ASN A 301 3.24 -23.43 11.13
N GLU A 302 3.37 -22.13 10.85
CA GLU A 302 3.34 -21.09 11.88
C GLU A 302 2.01 -21.10 12.65
N TYR A 303 0.89 -21.27 11.96
CA TYR A 303 -0.43 -21.38 12.59
C TYR A 303 -0.59 -22.64 13.44
N GLN A 304 0.02 -23.77 13.02
CA GLN A 304 0.07 -25.03 13.81
C GLN A 304 1.09 -24.97 14.95
N ASN A 305 1.73 -23.82 15.17
CA ASN A 305 2.80 -23.63 16.15
C ASN A 305 4.04 -24.50 15.92
N ASN A 306 4.21 -25.05 14.72
CA ASN A 306 5.40 -25.77 14.29
C ASN A 306 6.42 -24.79 13.68
N LEU A 307 7.14 -24.09 14.57
CA LEU A 307 8.03 -23.00 14.17
C LEU A 307 9.26 -23.49 13.37
N TYR A 308 9.72 -24.72 13.63
CA TYR A 308 10.86 -25.28 12.90
C TYR A 308 10.53 -25.45 11.41
N ASP A 309 9.44 -26.13 11.09
CA ASP A 309 9.03 -26.33 9.70
C ASP A 309 8.58 -25.01 9.06
N ALA A 310 7.97 -24.10 9.83
CA ALA A 310 7.63 -22.79 9.33
C ALA A 310 8.87 -22.02 8.83
N ILE A 311 9.96 -22.02 9.61
CA ILE A 311 11.24 -21.40 9.24
C ILE A 311 11.77 -22.04 7.96
N ASN A 312 11.84 -23.38 7.90
CA ASN A 312 12.34 -24.10 6.73
C ASN A 312 11.56 -23.71 5.45
N TRP A 313 10.23 -23.67 5.52
CA TRP A 313 9.40 -23.28 4.37
C TRP A 313 9.57 -21.80 4.00
N TYR A 314 9.70 -20.90 4.99
CA TYR A 314 9.98 -19.51 4.70
C TYR A 314 11.37 -19.30 4.09
N GLU A 315 12.39 -20.08 4.50
CA GLU A 315 13.72 -20.03 3.88
C GLU A 315 13.69 -20.50 2.42
N ILE A 316 12.96 -21.58 2.12
CA ILE A 316 12.75 -22.03 0.74
C ILE A 316 12.07 -20.95 -0.09
N SER A 317 11.08 -20.30 0.47
CA SER A 317 10.37 -19.20 -0.20
C SER A 317 11.26 -17.97 -0.38
N ALA A 318 12.04 -17.60 0.63
CA ALA A 318 12.97 -16.47 0.60
C ALA A 318 14.09 -16.65 -0.42
N LYS A 319 14.63 -17.87 -0.59
CA LYS A 319 15.60 -18.21 -1.65
C LYS A 319 15.07 -17.93 -3.07
N ASN A 320 13.76 -17.82 -3.22
CA ASN A 320 13.09 -17.43 -4.46
C ASN A 320 12.58 -15.97 -4.43
N GLU A 321 13.23 -15.11 -3.64
CA GLU A 321 12.99 -13.67 -3.58
C GLU A 321 11.62 -13.24 -3.04
N ASN A 322 10.97 -14.04 -2.19
CA ASN A 322 9.71 -13.64 -1.56
C ASN A 322 9.96 -12.69 -0.39
N TYR A 323 9.67 -11.41 -0.60
CA TYR A 323 9.85 -10.37 0.41
C TYR A 323 9.09 -10.63 1.72
N LYS A 324 7.88 -11.22 1.64
CA LYS A 324 7.08 -11.58 2.83
C LYS A 324 7.75 -12.67 3.67
N SER A 325 8.41 -13.62 3.00
CA SER A 325 9.14 -14.69 3.69
C SER A 325 10.36 -14.16 4.42
N PHE A 326 11.12 -13.26 3.81
CA PHE A 326 12.21 -12.57 4.49
C PHE A 326 11.73 -11.82 5.74
N TYR A 327 10.63 -11.09 5.62
CA TYR A 327 10.05 -10.37 6.77
C TYR A 327 9.56 -11.34 7.86
N LYS A 328 8.93 -12.46 7.49
CA LYS A 328 8.53 -13.51 8.44
C LYS A 328 9.73 -14.13 9.15
N LEU A 329 10.79 -14.43 8.44
CA LEU A 329 12.04 -14.94 9.02
C LEU A 329 12.64 -13.96 10.02
N SER A 330 12.72 -12.67 9.70
CA SER A 330 13.20 -11.67 10.65
C SER A 330 12.39 -11.67 11.95
N LYS A 331 11.04 -11.74 11.86
CA LYS A 331 10.17 -11.77 13.03
C LYS A 331 10.29 -13.04 13.88
N LEU A 332 10.49 -14.19 13.23
CA LEU A 332 10.63 -15.48 13.92
C LEU A 332 11.99 -15.59 14.62
N GLN A 333 13.06 -15.07 14.04
CA GLN A 333 14.36 -15.01 14.69
C GLN A 333 14.32 -14.16 15.96
N ASN A 334 13.68 -12.99 15.90
CA ASN A 334 13.53 -12.11 17.06
C ASN A 334 12.72 -12.76 18.21
N LYS A 335 11.70 -13.59 17.88
CA LYS A 335 10.89 -14.31 18.89
C LYS A 335 11.63 -15.47 19.56
N LYS A 336 12.49 -16.17 18.81
CA LYS A 336 13.15 -17.40 19.28
C LYS A 336 14.32 -17.12 20.22
N PHE A 337 14.93 -15.94 20.14
CA PHE A 337 16.17 -15.61 20.86
C PHE A 337 16.19 -14.15 21.34
N PRO A 338 15.32 -13.76 22.30
CA PRO A 338 15.27 -12.37 22.76
C PRO A 338 16.51 -11.89 23.52
N GLU A 339 17.40 -12.78 23.94
CA GLU A 339 18.52 -12.45 24.86
C GLU A 339 19.92 -12.92 24.42
N LYS A 340 20.11 -13.49 23.23
CA LYS A 340 21.42 -14.01 22.82
C LYS A 340 22.03 -13.29 21.61
N GLU A 341 23.11 -12.57 21.95
CA GLU A 341 24.37 -12.28 21.27
C GLU A 341 24.44 -12.13 19.73
N THR A 342 25.07 -11.08 19.37
CA THR A 342 25.71 -10.58 18.11
C THR A 342 25.50 -11.34 16.78
N THR A 343 25.54 -12.67 16.73
CA THR A 343 25.35 -13.44 15.48
C THR A 343 23.90 -13.54 15.03
N LEU A 344 22.94 -13.63 15.97
CA LEU A 344 21.51 -13.74 15.69
C LEU A 344 20.88 -12.38 15.38
N GLN A 345 21.44 -11.31 15.92
CA GLN A 345 21.10 -9.95 15.56
C GLN A 345 21.48 -9.67 14.09
N ASN A 346 22.58 -10.28 13.62
CA ASN A 346 22.98 -10.25 12.20
C ASN A 346 21.97 -10.94 11.27
N ASP A 347 21.38 -12.07 11.68
CA ASP A 347 20.40 -12.78 10.85
C ASP A 347 19.05 -12.05 10.79
N TYR A 348 18.58 -11.50 11.91
CA TYR A 348 17.39 -10.64 11.95
C TYR A 348 17.54 -9.47 10.98
N PHE A 349 18.66 -8.74 11.11
CA PHE A 349 18.93 -7.55 10.30
C PHE A 349 19.11 -7.92 8.81
N LYS A 350 19.82 -9.00 8.52
CA LYS A 350 20.00 -9.52 7.16
C LYS A 350 18.66 -9.82 6.47
N TYR A 351 17.76 -10.52 7.16
CA TYR A 351 16.44 -10.83 6.59
C TYR A 351 15.56 -9.60 6.47
N LEU A 352 15.61 -8.69 7.45
CA LEU A 352 14.87 -7.43 7.39
C LEU A 352 15.33 -6.58 6.21
N LYS A 353 16.64 -6.44 6.03
CA LYS A 353 17.24 -5.73 4.90
C LYS A 353 16.85 -6.36 3.56
N SER A 354 16.96 -7.69 3.43
CA SER A 354 16.56 -8.37 2.20
C SER A 354 15.08 -8.11 1.85
N SER A 355 14.20 -8.08 2.86
CA SER A 355 12.79 -7.74 2.65
C SER A 355 12.60 -6.28 2.21
N ALA A 356 13.33 -5.36 2.82
CA ALA A 356 13.30 -3.93 2.48
C ALA A 356 13.85 -3.68 1.06
N ASP A 357 14.96 -4.31 0.70
CA ASP A 357 15.58 -4.19 -0.63
C ASP A 357 14.64 -4.72 -1.74
N LEU A 358 13.79 -5.69 -1.42
CA LEU A 358 12.71 -6.15 -2.31
C LEU A 358 11.48 -5.24 -2.29
N GLY A 359 11.48 -4.15 -1.54
CA GLY A 359 10.43 -3.13 -1.55
C GLY A 359 9.30 -3.34 -0.56
N TYR A 360 9.48 -4.16 0.49
CA TYR A 360 8.45 -4.32 1.50
C TYR A 360 8.44 -3.14 2.47
N ALA A 361 7.40 -2.31 2.39
CA ALA A 361 7.29 -1.04 3.12
C ALA A 361 7.46 -1.19 4.64
N GLN A 362 6.88 -2.24 5.24
CA GLN A 362 7.01 -2.47 6.67
C GLN A 362 8.46 -2.76 7.08
N ALA A 363 9.21 -3.50 6.27
CA ALA A 363 10.62 -3.76 6.52
C ALA A 363 11.47 -2.50 6.36
N MET A 364 11.17 -1.67 5.36
CA MET A 364 11.85 -0.38 5.16
C MET A 364 11.67 0.55 6.35
N ILE A 365 10.44 0.67 6.89
CA ILE A 365 10.17 1.49 8.08
C ILE A 365 10.86 0.94 9.31
N GLU A 366 10.86 -0.37 9.50
CA GLU A 366 11.56 -0.95 10.65
C GLU A 366 13.06 -0.72 10.58
N MET A 367 13.64 -0.78 9.39
CA MET A 367 15.05 -0.41 9.18
C MET A 367 15.28 1.08 9.42
N ALA A 368 14.41 1.94 8.87
CA ALA A 368 14.55 3.39 9.02
C ALA A 368 14.46 3.85 10.50
N LEU A 369 13.79 3.08 11.35
CA LEU A 369 13.67 3.33 12.78
C LEU A 369 14.69 2.57 13.64
N ASP A 370 15.58 1.77 13.03
CA ASP A 370 16.59 1.01 13.78
C ASP A 370 17.66 1.96 14.34
N PRO A 371 17.89 1.99 15.66
CA PRO A 371 18.87 2.88 16.29
C PRO A 371 20.31 2.58 15.90
N ASN A 372 20.58 1.42 15.30
CA ASN A 372 21.92 1.05 14.84
C ASN A 372 22.26 1.58 13.43
N LEU A 373 21.26 2.11 12.70
CA LEU A 373 21.49 2.78 11.42
C LEU A 373 21.85 4.25 11.64
N ASN A 374 22.70 4.78 10.76
CA ASN A 374 22.98 6.21 10.75
C ASN A 374 21.79 7.00 10.17
N SER A 375 21.75 8.30 10.41
CA SER A 375 20.65 9.17 9.98
C SER A 375 20.48 9.21 8.46
N LEU A 376 21.57 9.07 7.69
CA LEU A 376 21.54 9.06 6.22
C LEU A 376 20.84 7.81 5.68
N GLU A 377 21.18 6.62 6.21
CA GLU A 377 20.54 5.37 5.79
C GLU A 377 19.05 5.36 6.15
N SER A 378 18.68 5.91 7.31
CA SER A 378 17.28 6.07 7.70
C SER A 378 16.52 7.02 6.77
N PHE A 379 17.16 8.12 6.37
CA PHE A 379 16.62 9.08 5.43
C PHE A 379 16.43 8.47 4.03
N GLU A 380 17.43 7.75 3.50
CA GLU A 380 17.32 7.05 2.21
C GLU A 380 16.17 6.02 2.19
N MET A 381 15.96 5.29 3.28
CA MET A 381 14.82 4.36 3.39
C MET A 381 13.48 5.09 3.39
N ALA A 382 13.38 6.21 4.10
CA ALA A 382 12.18 7.04 4.10
C ALA A 382 11.91 7.66 2.72
N GLU A 383 12.93 8.14 2.04
CA GLU A 383 12.86 8.65 0.67
C GLU A 383 12.39 7.57 -0.31
N LYS A 384 12.96 6.36 -0.20
CA LYS A 384 12.50 5.21 -0.98
C LYS A 384 11.02 4.93 -0.78
N ILE A 385 10.46 5.05 0.39
CA ILE A 385 9.03 4.85 0.65
C ILE A 385 8.21 5.98 0.05
N LEU A 386 8.65 7.22 0.16
CA LEU A 386 7.92 8.40 -0.32
C LEU A 386 8.00 8.58 -1.83
N GLY A 387 9.15 8.28 -2.44
CA GLY A 387 9.39 8.43 -3.88
C GLY A 387 8.80 7.31 -4.75
N GLN A 388 7.82 6.56 -4.26
CA GLN A 388 7.70 5.25 -4.79
C GLN A 388 6.43 4.76 -5.37
N ASN A 389 6.47 4.55 -6.60
CA ASN A 389 5.63 3.67 -7.41
C ASN A 389 5.74 2.17 -7.03
N ASN A 390 6.70 1.80 -6.21
CA ASN A 390 7.20 0.42 -6.12
C ASN A 390 7.21 -0.17 -4.72
N VAL A 391 6.63 0.51 -3.73
CA VAL A 391 6.60 0.00 -2.34
C VAL A 391 5.37 -0.86 -2.12
N PHE A 392 5.59 -2.11 -1.66
CA PHE A 392 4.52 -3.06 -1.42
C PHE A 392 3.77 -2.79 -0.12
N GLU A 393 2.45 -2.96 -0.18
CA GLU A 393 1.58 -2.90 0.99
C GLU A 393 1.69 -1.57 1.75
N LEU A 394 1.95 -0.47 1.03
CA LEU A 394 2.03 0.86 1.59
C LEU A 394 0.71 1.24 2.26
N THR A 395 0.72 1.36 3.58
CA THR A 395 -0.40 1.86 4.36
C THR A 395 -0.25 3.36 4.62
N GLN A 396 -1.34 4.03 5.00
CA GLN A 396 -1.27 5.45 5.38
C GLN A 396 -0.33 5.67 6.58
N ALA A 397 -0.29 4.72 7.53
CA ALA A 397 0.60 4.81 8.68
C ALA A 397 2.06 4.72 8.27
N ILE A 398 2.43 3.77 7.41
CA ILE A 398 3.79 3.60 6.90
C ILE A 398 4.22 4.84 6.10
N SER A 399 3.33 5.37 5.23
CA SER A 399 3.60 6.61 4.51
C SER A 399 3.80 7.80 5.43
N ASN A 400 3.04 7.89 6.51
CA ASN A 400 3.21 8.94 7.51
C ASN A 400 4.51 8.78 8.30
N GLU A 401 4.90 7.55 8.69
CA GLU A 401 6.19 7.28 9.33
C GLU A 401 7.37 7.67 8.42
N ALA A 402 7.31 7.31 7.13
CA ALA A 402 8.33 7.70 6.17
C ALA A 402 8.44 9.22 6.02
N LYS A 403 7.30 9.93 5.92
CA LYS A 403 7.28 11.39 5.90
C LYS A 403 7.94 12.02 7.10
N MET A 404 7.76 11.43 8.27
CA MET A 404 8.38 11.94 9.49
C MET A 404 9.89 11.79 9.52
N ILE A 405 10.38 10.63 9.10
CA ILE A 405 11.82 10.40 9.04
C ILE A 405 12.43 11.37 8.04
N TYR A 406 11.79 11.51 6.87
CA TYR A 406 12.25 12.40 5.81
C TYR A 406 12.24 13.87 6.24
N PHE A 407 11.08 14.38 6.64
CA PHE A 407 10.93 15.79 7.02
C PHE A 407 11.51 16.10 8.40
N GLY A 408 11.58 15.14 9.30
CA GLY A 408 12.25 15.31 10.60
C GLY A 408 13.75 15.59 10.44
N ASN A 409 14.40 14.97 9.46
CA ASN A 409 15.80 15.26 9.14
C ASN A 409 15.95 16.62 8.46
N GLU A 410 15.08 16.99 7.51
CA GLU A 410 15.09 18.34 6.91
C GLU A 410 14.89 19.45 7.95
N ILE A 411 13.96 19.23 8.90
CA ILE A 411 13.72 20.19 10.00
C ILE A 411 14.96 20.31 10.88
N LYS A 412 15.64 19.21 11.18
CA LYS A 412 16.86 19.21 11.99
C LYS A 412 17.97 20.00 11.31
N GLU A 413 18.18 19.81 10.01
CA GLU A 413 19.13 20.62 9.23
C GLU A 413 18.77 22.09 9.20
N ILE A 414 17.49 22.45 9.02
CA ILE A 414 17.02 23.83 9.06
C ILE A 414 17.24 24.46 10.45
N LEU A 415 16.95 23.73 11.52
CA LEU A 415 17.18 24.19 12.89
C LEU A 415 18.68 24.34 13.19
N GLU A 416 19.55 23.45 12.71
CA GLU A 416 21.01 23.56 12.85
C GLU A 416 21.51 24.83 12.12
N ILE A 417 21.05 25.10 10.90
CA ILE A 417 21.39 26.31 10.14
C ILE A 417 20.89 27.56 10.88
N CYS A 418 19.67 27.57 11.39
CA CYS A 418 19.12 28.70 12.16
C CYS A 418 19.87 28.93 13.50
N TYR A 419 20.36 27.85 14.13
CA TYR A 419 21.17 27.96 15.35
C TYR A 419 22.57 28.52 15.06
N GLU A 420 23.18 28.13 13.95
CA GLU A 420 24.46 28.69 13.52
C GLU A 420 24.36 30.18 13.15
N GLU A 421 23.32 30.58 12.41
CA GLU A 421 23.08 31.98 12.05
C GLU A 421 22.79 32.90 13.27
N ASN A 422 22.13 32.38 14.31
CA ASN A 422 21.84 33.14 15.52
C ASN A 422 23.04 33.28 16.48
N ASN A 423 24.02 32.37 16.37
CA ASN A 423 25.28 32.45 17.13
C ASN A 423 26.34 33.38 16.49
N PHE A 424 26.08 33.88 15.28
CA PHE A 424 26.93 34.86 14.59
C PHE A 424 26.38 36.33 14.69
N ARG A 425 25.37 36.56 15.50
CA ARG A 425 24.90 37.91 15.89
C ARG A 425 25.09 38.11 17.39
#